data_1826857a40f1ec33fa57ef28b463bbd6
#
_entry.id   1826857a40f1ec33fa57ef28b463bbd6
#
_cell.length_a   1.000
_cell.length_b   1.000
_cell.length_c   1.000
_cell.angle_alpha   90.00
_cell.angle_beta   90.00
_cell.angle_gamma   90.00
#
_symmetry.space_group_name_H-M   'P 1'
#
loop_
_entity.id
_entity.type
_entity.pdbx_description
1 polymer ?
#
loop_
_entity_poly.entity_id
_entity_poly.type
_entity_poly.pdbx_seq_one_letter_code
_entity_poly.pdbx_strand_id
1 'polypeptide(L)'
;YYHDAQLDGAYTKVGTFEATEDFVDAVENNPVLEGWGNQIIVISSAGQVQEETVVTMNVEVNGRTFRASLEENGAVDALVEMMENGPVTIDMSDYSGFEKVGALGTSLPTENSQTTTQAGDIVLYQGNQIVMFYGSNSWSYTRLGHVEDLTGWEEALGSGDVTVTFSLED
;
A
#
# COMPACT_ATOMS: atom_id res chain seq x y z
N TYR A 1 -24.69 11.01 20.84
CA TYR A 1 -25.89 11.81 20.58
C TYR A 1 -26.22 11.72 19.10
N TYR A 2 -27.28 10.98 18.77
CA TYR A 2 -27.84 10.99 17.42
C TYR A 2 -28.87 12.12 17.35
N HIS A 3 -28.76 13.00 16.40
CA HIS A 3 -29.87 13.82 16.00
C HIS A 3 -30.71 13.03 15.00
N ASP A 4 -31.78 12.45 15.49
CA ASP A 4 -32.64 11.46 14.78
C ASP A 4 -33.51 12.06 13.67
N ALA A 5 -33.27 13.27 13.25
CA ALA A 5 -34.25 14.00 12.46
C ALA A 5 -34.07 13.92 10.94
N GLN A 6 -33.02 13.29 10.41
CA GLN A 6 -32.75 13.33 8.96
C GLN A 6 -32.16 12.06 8.32
N LEU A 7 -32.22 10.91 8.99
CA LEU A 7 -31.71 9.67 8.45
C LEU A 7 -32.84 8.72 8.07
N ASP A 8 -33.50 9.02 6.99
CA ASP A 8 -34.62 8.24 6.46
C ASP A 8 -34.11 6.96 5.80
N GLY A 9 -34.11 5.86 6.54
CA GLY A 9 -34.12 4.50 6.02
C GLY A 9 -32.85 3.90 5.43
N ALA A 10 -31.73 4.61 5.40
CA ALA A 10 -30.52 4.16 4.69
C ALA A 10 -29.37 3.63 5.59
N TYR A 11 -29.57 3.57 6.91
CA TYR A 11 -28.48 3.24 7.84
C TYR A 11 -28.83 2.08 8.78
N THR A 12 -27.87 1.18 8.98
CA THR A 12 -27.97 0.11 9.97
C THR A 12 -27.23 0.52 11.23
N LYS A 13 -27.92 0.52 12.38
CA LYS A 13 -27.29 0.79 13.66
C LYS A 13 -26.33 -0.34 14.02
N VAL A 14 -25.02 -0.04 14.06
CA VAL A 14 -23.98 -1.01 14.37
C VAL A 14 -23.58 -1.05 15.85
N GLY A 15 -23.99 -0.08 16.65
CA GLY A 15 -23.71 -0.05 18.09
C GLY A 15 -24.00 1.30 18.74
N THR A 16 -23.76 1.35 20.04
CA THR A 16 -23.74 2.57 20.85
C THR A 16 -22.46 2.58 21.67
N PHE A 17 -21.86 3.73 21.85
CA PHE A 17 -20.69 3.93 22.71
C PHE A 17 -20.93 5.12 23.65
N GLU A 18 -20.25 5.13 24.78
CA GLU A 18 -20.19 6.32 25.63
C GLU A 18 -19.11 7.25 25.10
N ALA A 19 -19.52 8.43 24.66
CA ALA A 19 -18.58 9.45 24.20
C ALA A 19 -17.84 10.05 25.40
N THR A 20 -16.50 10.04 25.35
CA THR A 20 -15.67 10.76 26.30
C THR A 20 -15.67 12.26 25.95
N GLU A 21 -15.34 13.13 26.93
CA GLU A 21 -15.20 14.58 26.68
C GLU A 21 -14.23 14.84 25.55
N ASP A 22 -13.11 14.11 25.47
CA ASP A 22 -12.09 14.25 24.41
C ASP A 22 -12.65 13.91 23.02
N PHE A 23 -13.58 12.96 22.91
CA PHE A 23 -14.24 12.64 21.66
C PHE A 23 -15.20 13.74 21.22
N VAL A 24 -15.97 14.29 22.17
CA VAL A 24 -16.88 15.39 21.88
C VAL A 24 -16.13 16.62 21.43
N ASP A 25 -15.03 16.98 22.11
CA ASP A 25 -14.16 18.10 21.74
C ASP A 25 -13.52 17.91 20.34
N ALA A 26 -13.09 16.70 20.03
CA ALA A 26 -12.51 16.39 18.70
C ALA A 26 -13.54 16.52 17.58
N VAL A 27 -14.80 16.16 17.83
CA VAL A 27 -15.90 16.26 16.85
C VAL A 27 -16.38 17.71 16.72
N GLU A 28 -16.54 18.44 17.85
CA GLU A 28 -17.05 19.81 17.84
C GLU A 28 -16.06 20.84 17.29
N ASN A 29 -14.75 20.59 17.46
CA ASN A 29 -13.70 21.49 17.02
C ASN A 29 -13.04 21.11 15.68
N ASN A 30 -13.55 20.12 14.97
CA ASN A 30 -13.01 19.72 13.68
C ASN A 30 -13.78 20.34 12.51
N PRO A 31 -13.24 21.38 11.85
CA PRO A 31 -13.92 22.09 10.75
C PRO A 31 -14.15 21.21 9.50
N VAL A 32 -13.57 20.02 9.44
CA VAL A 32 -13.76 19.06 8.33
C VAL A 32 -15.12 18.37 8.42
N LEU A 33 -15.80 18.44 9.55
CA LEU A 33 -17.14 17.82 9.74
C LEU A 33 -18.29 18.72 9.27
N GLU A 34 -18.03 19.94 8.85
CA GLU A 34 -19.02 20.82 8.23
C GLU A 34 -19.17 20.50 6.72
N GLY A 35 -19.86 19.45 6.40
CA GLY A 35 -20.15 19.10 5.02
C GLY A 35 -20.20 17.60 4.79
N TRP A 36 -21.15 16.95 5.33
CA TRP A 36 -21.37 15.50 5.33
C TRP A 36 -21.69 14.95 3.93
N GLY A 37 -20.67 14.78 3.12
CA GLY A 37 -20.75 13.96 1.93
C GLY A 37 -19.63 12.93 1.95
N ASN A 38 -19.93 11.69 2.24
CA ASN A 38 -19.08 10.50 2.00
C ASN A 38 -17.77 10.39 2.83
N GLN A 39 -17.76 10.73 4.12
CA GLN A 39 -16.63 10.39 4.96
C GLN A 39 -16.92 9.14 5.80
N ILE A 40 -16.05 8.15 5.69
CA ILE A 40 -16.06 6.95 6.53
C ILE A 40 -15.28 7.28 7.80
N ILE A 41 -15.96 7.32 8.94
CA ILE A 41 -15.28 7.39 10.25
C ILE A 41 -15.06 5.96 10.71
N VAL A 42 -13.81 5.52 10.72
CA VAL A 42 -13.43 4.24 11.32
C VAL A 42 -13.19 4.48 12.82
N ILE A 43 -14.07 3.96 13.64
CA ILE A 43 -13.90 3.99 15.09
C ILE A 43 -13.28 2.66 15.52
N SER A 44 -12.00 2.71 15.92
CA SER A 44 -11.34 1.54 16.50
C SER A 44 -11.73 1.36 17.96
N SER A 45 -11.72 0.13 18.46
CA SER A 45 -12.10 -0.25 19.82
C SER A 45 -11.22 0.33 20.95
N ALA A 46 -10.22 1.13 20.61
CA ALA A 46 -9.28 1.74 21.55
C ALA A 46 -9.41 3.27 21.68
N GLY A 47 -10.45 3.89 21.11
CA GLY A 47 -10.70 5.33 21.23
C GLY A 47 -9.66 6.23 20.55
N GLN A 48 -8.84 5.68 19.66
CA GLN A 48 -7.91 6.45 18.84
C GLN A 48 -8.44 6.52 17.40
N VAL A 49 -8.60 7.74 16.89
CA VAL A 49 -8.74 7.95 15.45
C VAL A 49 -7.37 7.65 14.84
N GLN A 50 -7.21 6.46 14.31
CA GLN A 50 -6.06 6.18 13.46
C GLN A 50 -6.40 6.67 12.07
N GLU A 51 -5.73 7.73 11.63
CA GLU A 51 -5.56 7.95 10.21
C GLU A 51 -4.79 6.75 9.67
N GLU A 52 -5.39 5.97 8.77
CA GLU A 52 -4.63 4.99 7.99
C GLU A 52 -3.64 5.78 7.13
N THR A 53 -2.41 5.88 7.62
CA THR A 53 -1.31 6.42 6.84
C THR A 53 -0.91 5.34 5.85
N VAL A 54 -1.31 5.49 4.58
CA VAL A 54 -0.79 4.65 3.50
C VAL A 54 0.70 4.96 3.37
N VAL A 55 1.55 4.00 3.68
CA VAL A 55 2.99 4.12 3.45
C VAL A 55 3.26 3.98 1.96
N THR A 56 4.03 4.88 1.41
CA THR A 56 4.40 4.89 0.00
C THR A 56 5.91 4.82 -0.17
N MET A 57 6.34 4.29 -1.31
CA MET A 57 7.74 4.27 -1.70
C MET A 57 7.91 4.78 -3.13
N ASN A 58 9.11 5.26 -3.42
CA ASN A 58 9.56 5.56 -4.77
C ASN A 58 10.17 4.33 -5.42
N VAL A 59 9.80 4.09 -6.66
CA VAL A 59 10.39 3.06 -7.53
C VAL A 59 11.05 3.78 -8.69
N GLU A 60 12.37 3.86 -8.68
CA GLU A 60 13.15 4.49 -9.74
C GLU A 60 13.66 3.44 -10.72
N VAL A 61 13.34 3.61 -11.99
CA VAL A 61 13.75 2.74 -13.08
C VAL A 61 13.97 3.53 -14.34
N ASN A 62 15.14 3.37 -14.96
CA ASN A 62 15.54 4.05 -16.20
C ASN A 62 15.32 5.58 -16.17
N GLY A 63 15.66 6.23 -15.04
CA GLY A 63 15.56 7.67 -14.86
C GLY A 63 14.11 8.20 -14.67
N ARG A 64 13.16 7.32 -14.48
CA ARG A 64 11.77 7.65 -14.12
C ARG A 64 11.47 7.17 -12.71
N THR A 65 10.74 7.97 -11.95
CA THR A 65 10.29 7.64 -10.61
C THR A 65 8.79 7.41 -10.62
N PHE A 66 8.39 6.27 -10.09
CA PHE A 66 6.99 5.88 -9.88
C PHE A 66 6.71 5.80 -8.40
N ARG A 67 5.53 6.23 -8.01
CA ARG A 67 5.06 6.10 -6.64
C ARG A 67 4.30 4.79 -6.49
N ALA A 68 4.61 4.03 -5.45
CA ALA A 68 3.90 2.81 -5.10
C ALA A 68 3.34 2.87 -3.68
N SER A 69 2.09 2.48 -3.52
CA SER A 69 1.48 2.25 -2.21
C SER A 69 1.94 0.91 -1.67
N LEU A 70 2.29 0.84 -0.40
CA LEU A 70 2.71 -0.38 0.27
C LEU A 70 1.56 -1.06 1.02
N GLU A 71 1.59 -2.38 1.04
CA GLU A 71 0.69 -3.20 1.85
C GLU A 71 1.09 -3.16 3.34
N GLU A 72 0.20 -3.64 4.21
CA GLU A 72 0.46 -3.78 5.65
C GLU A 72 0.72 -5.26 5.98
N ASN A 73 1.99 -5.65 6.04
CA ASN A 73 2.40 -7.00 6.46
C ASN A 73 3.86 -7.00 6.93
N GLY A 74 4.31 -8.11 7.51
CA GLY A 74 5.66 -8.23 8.04
C GLY A 74 6.77 -8.13 6.99
N ALA A 75 6.50 -8.52 5.74
CA ALA A 75 7.46 -8.35 4.64
C ALA A 75 7.67 -6.87 4.31
N VAL A 76 6.60 -6.09 4.27
CA VAL A 76 6.66 -4.64 4.05
C VAL A 76 7.38 -3.94 5.20
N ASP A 77 7.09 -4.30 6.45
CA ASP A 77 7.78 -3.73 7.61
C ASP A 77 9.30 -3.92 7.52
N ALA A 78 9.75 -5.12 7.16
CA ALA A 78 11.16 -5.42 6.97
C ALA A 78 11.77 -4.69 5.75
N LEU A 79 11.03 -4.56 4.66
CA LEU A 79 11.47 -3.79 3.49
C LEU A 79 11.59 -2.30 3.80
N VAL A 80 10.65 -1.73 4.54
CA VAL A 80 10.69 -0.34 5.00
C VAL A 80 11.91 -0.11 5.89
N GLU A 81 12.19 -1.01 6.83
CA GLU A 81 13.39 -0.95 7.68
C GLU A 81 14.68 -0.97 6.85
N MET A 82 14.74 -1.76 5.79
CA MET A 82 15.88 -1.73 4.86
C MET A 82 16.01 -0.36 4.19
N MET A 83 14.92 0.23 3.71
CA MET A 83 14.92 1.53 3.04
C MET A 83 15.21 2.70 3.99
N GLU A 84 14.91 2.56 5.30
CA GLU A 84 15.32 3.53 6.33
C GLU A 84 16.84 3.62 6.48
N ASN A 85 17.56 2.53 6.20
CA ASN A 85 19.01 2.48 6.20
C ASN A 85 19.63 2.94 4.87
N GLY A 86 18.83 3.26 3.89
CA GLY A 86 19.22 3.75 2.57
C GLY A 86 18.44 3.08 1.43
N PRO A 87 18.51 3.65 0.23
CA PRO A 87 17.85 3.09 -0.95
C PRO A 87 18.28 1.63 -1.22
N VAL A 88 17.33 0.81 -1.65
CA VAL A 88 17.55 -0.59 -2.00
C VAL A 88 17.61 -0.70 -3.52
N THR A 89 18.75 -1.06 -4.08
CA THR A 89 18.94 -1.22 -5.52
C THR A 89 19.05 -2.68 -5.91
N ILE A 90 18.25 -3.10 -6.89
CA ILE A 90 18.14 -4.48 -7.34
C ILE A 90 18.31 -4.54 -8.86
N ASP A 91 19.18 -5.44 -9.32
CA ASP A 91 19.26 -5.82 -10.72
C ASP A 91 18.20 -6.87 -11.02
N MET A 92 17.34 -6.59 -11.97
CA MET A 92 16.17 -7.41 -12.30
C MET A 92 16.23 -7.87 -13.76
N SER A 93 15.82 -9.10 -13.98
CA SER A 93 15.76 -9.72 -15.32
C SER A 93 14.31 -9.90 -15.75
N ASP A 94 14.09 -9.82 -17.06
CA ASP A 94 12.78 -10.14 -17.62
C ASP A 94 12.46 -11.63 -17.51
N TYR A 95 11.25 -11.94 -17.13
CA TYR A 95 10.73 -13.29 -17.13
C TYR A 95 9.43 -13.39 -17.96
N SER A 96 9.51 -14.18 -19.00
CA SER A 96 8.38 -14.54 -19.88
C SER A 96 7.60 -13.37 -20.50
N GLY A 97 8.12 -12.16 -20.47
CA GLY A 97 7.47 -10.99 -21.06
C GLY A 97 6.28 -10.45 -20.27
N PHE A 98 6.21 -10.70 -18.95
CA PHE A 98 5.15 -10.14 -18.09
C PHE A 98 5.64 -9.64 -16.74
N GLU A 99 6.87 -9.95 -16.33
CA GLU A 99 7.42 -9.52 -15.04
C GLU A 99 8.93 -9.26 -15.09
N LYS A 100 9.43 -8.44 -14.15
CA LYS A 100 10.83 -8.29 -13.81
C LYS A 100 11.10 -8.93 -12.46
N VAL A 101 12.13 -9.73 -12.35
CA VAL A 101 12.50 -10.51 -11.16
C VAL A 101 13.94 -10.22 -10.77
N GLY A 102 14.18 -9.94 -9.49
CA GLY A 102 15.53 -9.73 -8.97
C GLY A 102 15.69 -10.18 -7.53
N ALA A 103 16.90 -10.67 -7.21
CA ALA A 103 17.24 -11.07 -5.85
C ALA A 103 17.40 -9.86 -4.94
N LEU A 104 16.71 -9.90 -3.78
CA LEU A 104 16.81 -8.85 -2.77
C LEU A 104 18.17 -8.86 -2.03
N GLY A 105 18.86 -10.02 -2.02
CA GLY A 105 20.10 -10.22 -1.29
C GLY A 105 19.93 -10.61 0.17
N THR A 106 18.70 -10.65 0.65
CA THR A 106 18.31 -11.13 1.98
C THR A 106 16.91 -11.73 1.91
N SER A 107 16.47 -12.37 2.99
CA SER A 107 15.12 -12.92 3.10
C SER A 107 14.26 -12.03 3.98
N LEU A 108 13.01 -11.86 3.60
CA LEU A 108 11.98 -11.17 4.38
C LEU A 108 10.96 -12.18 4.93
N PRO A 109 10.22 -11.82 5.99
CA PRO A 109 9.07 -12.62 6.44
C PRO A 109 8.07 -12.83 5.30
N THR A 110 7.44 -13.98 5.25
CA THR A 110 6.49 -14.33 4.18
C THR A 110 5.08 -14.54 4.70
N GLU A 111 4.11 -14.04 3.95
CA GLU A 111 2.69 -14.30 4.10
C GLU A 111 2.11 -14.70 2.74
N ASN A 112 2.64 -15.81 2.21
CA ASN A 112 2.30 -16.26 0.86
C ASN A 112 0.84 -16.68 0.74
N SER A 113 0.19 -16.19 -0.29
CA SER A 113 -1.17 -16.58 -0.68
C SER A 113 -1.30 -16.66 -2.20
N GLN A 114 -2.25 -17.46 -2.66
CA GLN A 114 -2.58 -17.51 -4.08
C GLN A 114 -3.07 -16.14 -4.54
N THR A 115 -2.34 -15.54 -5.46
CA THR A 115 -2.55 -14.17 -5.91
C THR A 115 -2.56 -14.12 -7.43
N THR A 116 -3.58 -13.48 -8.00
CA THR A 116 -3.57 -13.06 -9.41
C THR A 116 -3.10 -11.63 -9.48
N THR A 117 -1.94 -11.41 -10.09
CA THR A 117 -1.32 -10.10 -10.20
C THR A 117 -1.79 -9.35 -11.45
N GLN A 118 -1.57 -8.05 -11.46
CA GLN A 118 -1.81 -7.16 -12.60
C GLN A 118 -0.64 -6.20 -12.76
N ALA A 119 -0.59 -5.48 -13.87
CA ALA A 119 0.44 -4.47 -14.10
C ALA A 119 0.51 -3.49 -12.94
N GLY A 120 1.74 -3.18 -12.48
CA GLY A 120 2.01 -2.33 -11.33
C GLY A 120 2.14 -3.06 -10.00
N ASP A 121 1.73 -4.31 -9.90
CA ASP A 121 1.89 -5.09 -8.67
C ASP A 121 3.37 -5.38 -8.39
N ILE A 122 3.74 -5.25 -7.12
CA ILE A 122 5.06 -5.56 -6.59
C ILE A 122 4.89 -6.60 -5.50
N VAL A 123 5.57 -7.74 -5.66
CA VAL A 123 5.43 -8.87 -4.74
C VAL A 123 6.77 -9.44 -4.33
N LEU A 124 6.76 -10.18 -3.22
CA LEU A 124 7.86 -11.02 -2.77
C LEU A 124 7.62 -12.45 -3.21
N TYR A 125 8.60 -13.03 -3.88
CA TYR A 125 8.61 -14.42 -4.31
C TYR A 125 9.65 -15.22 -3.54
N GLN A 126 9.25 -16.36 -2.99
CA GLN A 126 10.11 -17.26 -2.18
C GLN A 126 10.84 -16.57 -1.02
N GLY A 127 10.35 -15.46 -0.54
CA GLY A 127 10.90 -14.71 0.59
C GLY A 127 12.18 -13.91 0.31
N ASN A 128 12.75 -13.99 -0.88
CA ASN A 128 14.04 -13.38 -1.19
C ASN A 128 14.18 -12.75 -2.58
N GLN A 129 13.10 -12.73 -3.37
CA GLN A 129 13.07 -12.12 -4.69
C GLN A 129 11.95 -11.09 -4.77
N ILE A 130 12.25 -9.92 -5.32
CA ILE A 130 11.25 -8.92 -5.68
C ILE A 130 10.81 -9.16 -7.11
N VAL A 131 9.51 -9.13 -7.34
CA VAL A 131 8.89 -9.26 -8.66
C VAL A 131 8.00 -8.04 -8.93
N MET A 132 8.20 -7.42 -10.08
CA MET A 132 7.38 -6.30 -10.56
C MET A 132 6.69 -6.69 -11.86
N PHE A 133 5.38 -6.48 -11.91
CA PHE A 133 4.56 -6.89 -13.04
C PHE A 133 4.27 -5.74 -14.00
N TYR A 134 4.38 -6.02 -15.29
CA TYR A 134 3.80 -5.21 -16.36
C TYR A 134 2.76 -6.00 -17.18
N GLY A 135 2.63 -7.29 -16.89
CA GLY A 135 1.56 -8.18 -17.30
C GLY A 135 0.89 -8.82 -16.08
N SER A 136 0.42 -10.05 -16.21
CA SER A 136 -0.31 -10.78 -15.16
C SER A 136 0.21 -12.18 -14.99
N ASN A 137 0.20 -12.68 -13.76
CA ASN A 137 0.46 -14.06 -13.40
C ASN A 137 -0.36 -14.46 -12.17
N SER A 138 -0.64 -15.75 -12.02
CA SER A 138 -1.31 -16.32 -10.84
C SER A 138 -0.40 -17.33 -10.17
N TRP A 139 0.06 -17.01 -8.98
CA TRP A 139 0.96 -17.85 -8.19
C TRP A 139 0.87 -17.52 -6.70
N SER A 140 1.66 -18.23 -5.89
CA SER A 140 1.79 -17.95 -4.46
C SER A 140 2.83 -16.85 -4.22
N TYR A 141 2.37 -15.69 -3.76
CA TYR A 141 3.19 -14.50 -3.49
C TYR A 141 2.85 -13.88 -2.13
N THR A 142 3.79 -13.11 -1.59
CA THR A 142 3.51 -12.13 -0.55
C THR A 142 3.41 -10.75 -1.20
N ARG A 143 2.29 -10.04 -1.05
CA ARG A 143 2.12 -8.72 -1.62
C ARG A 143 2.99 -7.69 -0.90
N LEU A 144 3.65 -6.83 -1.67
CA LEU A 144 4.43 -5.71 -1.13
C LEU A 144 3.78 -4.35 -1.42
N GLY A 145 3.30 -4.15 -2.64
CA GLY A 145 2.70 -2.90 -3.01
C GLY A 145 2.18 -2.86 -4.44
N HIS A 146 1.78 -1.65 -4.84
CA HIS A 146 1.24 -1.40 -6.18
C HIS A 146 1.60 0.01 -6.65
N VAL A 147 2.04 0.12 -7.90
CA VAL A 147 2.32 1.40 -8.55
C VAL A 147 1.02 2.14 -8.83
N GLU A 148 0.89 3.36 -8.32
CA GLU A 148 -0.36 4.14 -8.36
C GLU A 148 -0.70 4.65 -9.76
N ASP A 149 0.31 5.11 -10.52
CA ASP A 149 0.16 5.61 -11.89
C ASP A 149 1.04 4.81 -12.84
N LEU A 150 0.42 4.06 -13.74
CA LEU A 150 1.09 3.18 -14.70
C LEU A 150 1.53 3.90 -15.99
N THR A 151 1.34 5.20 -16.10
CA THR A 151 1.75 5.97 -17.29
C THR A 151 3.26 5.83 -17.49
N GLY A 152 3.66 5.18 -18.58
CA GLY A 152 5.07 4.94 -18.92
C GLY A 152 5.74 3.80 -18.14
N TRP A 153 4.99 3.02 -17.35
CA TRP A 153 5.52 1.92 -16.55
C TRP A 153 6.17 0.84 -17.39
N GLU A 154 5.46 0.29 -18.36
CA GLU A 154 5.98 -0.75 -19.26
C GLU A 154 7.18 -0.25 -20.08
N GLU A 155 7.13 1.00 -20.58
CA GLU A 155 8.23 1.64 -21.28
C GLU A 155 9.49 1.77 -20.41
N ALA A 156 9.32 2.18 -19.15
CA ALA A 156 10.44 2.36 -18.23
C ALA A 156 11.10 1.03 -17.88
N LEU A 157 10.31 -0.03 -17.71
CA LEU A 157 10.82 -1.39 -17.48
C LEU A 157 11.56 -1.94 -18.71
N GLY A 158 11.10 -1.61 -19.90
CA GLY A 158 11.72 -2.02 -21.15
C GLY A 158 11.75 -3.53 -21.37
N SER A 159 12.48 -3.95 -22.40
CA SER A 159 12.78 -5.35 -22.68
C SER A 159 14.14 -5.74 -22.12
N GLY A 160 14.25 -6.88 -21.44
CA GLY A 160 15.49 -7.38 -20.86
C GLY A 160 15.75 -6.90 -19.44
N ASP A 161 17.03 -6.84 -19.07
CA ASP A 161 17.48 -6.54 -17.73
C ASP A 161 17.29 -5.04 -17.40
N VAL A 162 16.99 -4.76 -16.14
CA VAL A 162 16.82 -3.39 -15.64
C VAL A 162 17.30 -3.29 -14.20
N THR A 163 17.88 -2.15 -13.83
CA THR A 163 18.24 -1.83 -12.45
C THR A 163 17.15 -0.96 -11.85
N VAL A 164 16.64 -1.33 -10.68
CA VAL A 164 15.56 -0.65 -9.98
C VAL A 164 16.03 -0.22 -8.60
N THR A 165 15.71 1.00 -8.22
CA THR A 165 15.99 1.52 -6.87
C THR A 165 14.68 1.82 -6.15
N PHE A 166 14.53 1.23 -4.97
CA PHE A 166 13.42 1.46 -4.05
C PHE A 166 13.87 2.38 -2.92
N SER A 167 13.09 3.41 -2.62
CA SER A 167 13.37 4.33 -1.52
C SER A 167 12.08 4.82 -0.86
N LEU A 168 12.17 5.22 0.39
CA LEU A 168 11.06 5.92 1.05
C LEU A 168 10.91 7.33 0.47
N GLU A 169 9.69 7.84 0.49
CA GLU A 169 9.45 9.25 0.20
C GLU A 169 9.99 10.12 1.35
N ASP A 170 10.63 11.22 1.03
CA ASP A 170 11.11 12.23 1.98
C ASP A 170 9.95 13.03 2.59
#